data_a0dd6bb522b10524a6263bc56cbaf42d
#
_entry.id   a0dd6bb522b10524a6263bc56cbaf42d
#
_cell.length_a   1.000
_cell.length_b   1.000
_cell.length_c   1.000
_cell.angle_alpha   90.00
_cell.angle_beta   90.00
_cell.angle_gamma   90.00
#
_symmetry.space_group_name_H-M   'P 1'
#
loop_
_entity.id
_entity.type
_entity.pdbx_description
1 polymer ?
#
loop_
_entity_poly.entity_id
_entity_poly.type
_entity_poly.pdbx_seq_one_letter_code
_entity_poly.pdbx_strand_id
1 'polypeptide(L)'
;SNFRFATVHTADDLKARVHAVLDRHGLDYDLAWTLGGKPFLTPRGGLVAALEGAIRDTLAITPELSTTGGTSDGRFIADICAQVVEFGPVNATIHKLNECIALDAFEPLSAIYRRTLENLLTGSDKA
;
A
#
# COMPACT_ATOMS: atom_id res chain seq x y z
N SER A 1 -17.62 13.58 -4.44
CA SER A 1 -16.56 13.05 -5.31
C SER A 1 -15.37 12.60 -4.49
N ASN A 2 -14.57 11.67 -5.00
CA ASN A 2 -13.37 11.16 -4.33
C ASN A 2 -12.20 11.27 -5.30
N PHE A 3 -11.07 11.80 -4.83
CA PHE A 3 -9.84 11.91 -5.59
C PHE A 3 -8.77 11.02 -4.95
N ARG A 4 -8.05 10.27 -5.77
CA ARG A 4 -6.85 9.54 -5.38
C ARG A 4 -5.67 10.09 -6.15
N PHE A 5 -4.54 10.26 -5.50
CA PHE A 5 -3.37 10.89 -6.10
C PHE A 5 -2.07 10.22 -5.64
N ALA A 6 -1.06 10.32 -6.47
CA ALA A 6 0.27 9.77 -6.21
C ALA A 6 1.15 10.78 -5.47
N THR A 7 2.28 10.31 -4.96
CA THR A 7 3.26 11.12 -4.19
C THR A 7 3.89 12.29 -4.96
N VAL A 8 3.70 12.33 -6.28
CA VAL A 8 4.14 13.44 -7.14
C VAL A 8 3.22 14.67 -7.06
N HIS A 9 2.10 14.56 -6.37
CA HIS A 9 1.13 15.61 -6.16
C HIS A 9 0.86 15.81 -4.67
N THR A 10 0.43 17.02 -4.33
CA THR A 10 -0.08 17.34 -3.00
C THR A 10 -1.60 17.46 -3.01
N ALA A 11 -2.22 17.41 -1.84
CA ALA A 11 -3.65 17.67 -1.71
C ALA A 11 -4.00 19.10 -2.18
N ASP A 12 -3.13 20.07 -1.90
CA ASP A 12 -3.38 21.47 -2.26
C ASP A 12 -3.22 21.72 -3.76
N ASP A 13 -2.27 21.06 -4.44
CA ASP A 13 -2.18 21.08 -5.91
C ASP A 13 -3.47 20.55 -6.54
N LEU A 14 -3.99 19.46 -5.99
CA LEU A 14 -5.20 18.83 -6.49
C LEU A 14 -6.43 19.75 -6.31
N LYS A 15 -6.57 20.35 -5.12
CA LYS A 15 -7.62 21.34 -4.84
C LYS A 15 -7.53 22.51 -5.82
N ALA A 16 -6.36 23.10 -5.98
CA ALA A 16 -6.15 24.23 -6.89
C ALA A 16 -6.54 23.88 -8.34
N ARG A 17 -6.19 22.69 -8.80
CA ARG A 17 -6.56 22.22 -10.14
C ARG A 17 -8.07 22.02 -10.30
N VAL A 18 -8.74 21.50 -9.30
CA VAL A 18 -10.21 21.33 -9.33
C VAL A 18 -10.90 22.68 -9.36
N HIS A 19 -10.51 23.62 -8.49
CA HIS A 19 -11.05 24.97 -8.50
C HIS A 19 -10.83 25.65 -9.85
N ALA A 20 -9.63 25.59 -10.41
CA ALA A 20 -9.33 26.16 -11.72
C ALA A 20 -10.20 25.58 -12.86
N VAL A 21 -10.57 24.31 -12.79
CA VAL A 21 -11.48 23.70 -13.77
C VAL A 21 -12.89 24.24 -13.60
N LEU A 22 -13.41 24.29 -12.36
CA LEU A 22 -14.76 24.77 -12.06
C LEU A 22 -14.92 26.26 -12.45
N ASP A 23 -13.94 27.08 -12.09
CA ASP A 23 -13.90 28.52 -12.41
C ASP A 23 -13.89 28.77 -13.91
N ARG A 24 -13.10 28.00 -14.67
CA ARG A 24 -13.03 28.10 -16.13
C ARG A 24 -14.38 27.80 -16.80
N HIS A 25 -15.20 26.97 -16.18
CA HIS A 25 -16.54 26.66 -16.67
C HIS A 25 -17.62 27.62 -16.13
N GLY A 26 -17.22 28.63 -15.36
CA GLY A 26 -18.13 29.64 -14.83
C GLY A 26 -19.19 29.07 -13.88
N LEU A 27 -18.86 27.99 -13.19
CA LEU A 27 -19.79 27.33 -12.27
C LEU A 27 -19.83 28.12 -10.94
N ASP A 28 -21.02 28.26 -10.39
CA ASP A 28 -21.23 28.69 -9.02
C ASP A 28 -21.25 27.42 -8.13
N TYR A 29 -20.29 27.33 -7.18
CA TYR A 29 -20.12 26.10 -6.39
C TYR A 29 -19.64 26.43 -4.97
N ASP A 30 -20.03 25.56 -4.06
CA ASP A 30 -19.46 25.45 -2.71
C ASP A 30 -18.78 24.08 -2.59
N LEU A 31 -17.50 24.05 -2.23
CA LEU A 31 -16.68 22.86 -2.23
C LEU A 31 -15.95 22.67 -0.90
N ALA A 32 -16.44 21.77 -0.07
CA ALA A 32 -15.77 21.33 1.13
C ALA A 32 -14.80 20.19 0.86
N TRP A 33 -13.61 20.26 1.46
CA TRP A 33 -12.56 19.28 1.29
C TRP A 33 -12.27 18.51 2.58
N THR A 34 -12.17 17.19 2.47
CA THR A 34 -11.70 16.32 3.55
C THR A 34 -10.55 15.48 3.05
N LEU A 35 -9.39 15.62 3.67
CA LEU A 35 -8.23 14.77 3.37
C LEU A 35 -8.31 13.48 4.21
N GLY A 36 -8.57 12.35 3.55
CA GLY A 36 -8.66 11.04 4.21
C GLY A 36 -7.30 10.39 4.49
N GLY A 37 -6.25 10.83 3.82
CA GLY A 37 -4.88 10.34 4.00
C GLY A 37 -3.94 10.86 2.93
N LYS A 38 -2.64 10.84 3.23
CA LYS A 38 -1.59 11.17 2.28
C LYS A 38 -1.16 9.92 1.50
N PRO A 39 -0.76 10.05 0.23
CA PRO A 39 -0.12 8.95 -0.47
C PRO A 39 1.26 8.69 0.11
N PHE A 40 1.68 7.44 0.11
CA PHE A 40 3.05 7.05 0.40
C PHE A 40 3.59 6.11 -0.67
N LEU A 41 4.89 6.05 -0.79
CA LEU A 41 5.60 5.15 -1.69
C LEU A 41 6.83 4.62 -0.96
N THR A 42 6.86 3.33 -0.70
CA THR A 42 8.01 2.66 -0.09
C THR A 42 9.11 2.46 -1.13
N PRO A 43 10.32 2.98 -0.89
CA PRO A 43 11.45 2.71 -1.76
C PRO A 43 11.86 1.23 -1.66
N ARG A 44 12.53 0.73 -2.68
CA ARG A 44 13.20 -0.57 -2.57
C ARG A 44 14.25 -0.51 -1.47
N GLY A 45 14.18 -1.46 -0.55
CA GLY A 45 15.04 -1.49 0.63
C GLY A 45 15.00 -2.84 1.33
N GLY A 46 15.51 -2.91 2.56
CA GLY A 46 15.64 -4.16 3.31
C GLY A 46 14.33 -4.89 3.52
N LEU A 47 13.25 -4.18 3.86
CA LEU A 47 11.94 -4.80 4.06
C LEU A 47 11.38 -5.41 2.77
N VAL A 48 11.47 -4.67 1.66
CA VAL A 48 11.02 -5.17 0.35
C VAL A 48 11.82 -6.40 -0.05
N ALA A 49 13.15 -6.35 0.07
CA ALA A 49 14.03 -7.47 -0.30
C ALA A 49 13.77 -8.71 0.58
N ALA A 50 13.58 -8.52 1.89
CA ALA A 50 13.29 -9.61 2.81
C ALA A 50 11.96 -10.29 2.49
N LEU A 51 10.92 -9.53 2.18
CA LEU A 51 9.61 -10.06 1.81
C LEU A 51 9.63 -10.73 0.43
N GLU A 52 10.23 -10.10 -0.58
CA GLU A 52 10.40 -10.70 -1.92
C GLU A 52 11.15 -12.04 -1.85
N GLY A 53 12.20 -12.11 -1.03
CA GLY A 53 12.95 -13.35 -0.77
C GLY A 53 12.08 -14.41 -0.11
N ALA A 54 11.36 -14.05 0.95
CA ALA A 54 10.48 -14.98 1.66
C ALA A 54 9.37 -15.55 0.77
N ILE A 55 8.76 -14.71 -0.08
CA ILE A 55 7.73 -15.14 -1.03
C ILE A 55 8.31 -16.11 -2.06
N ARG A 56 9.45 -15.78 -2.66
CA ARG A 56 10.12 -16.61 -3.65
C ARG A 56 10.49 -17.97 -3.09
N ASP A 57 11.05 -17.99 -1.89
CA ASP A 57 11.48 -19.22 -1.24
C ASP A 57 10.32 -20.12 -0.81
N THR A 58 9.16 -19.52 -0.49
CA THR A 58 7.99 -20.28 -0.01
C THR A 58 7.09 -20.75 -1.14
N LEU A 59 6.88 -19.90 -2.15
CA LEU A 59 5.91 -20.14 -3.22
C LEU A 59 6.54 -20.36 -4.60
N ALA A 60 7.86 -20.21 -4.75
CA ALA A 60 8.58 -20.24 -6.02
C ALA A 60 8.07 -19.24 -7.08
N ILE A 61 7.48 -18.13 -6.64
CA ILE A 61 7.01 -17.03 -7.50
C ILE A 61 7.82 -15.77 -7.24
N THR A 62 7.92 -14.91 -8.26
CA THR A 62 8.48 -13.56 -8.10
C THR A 62 7.33 -12.59 -7.91
N PRO A 63 7.20 -11.94 -6.74
CA PRO A 63 6.13 -10.98 -6.52
C PRO A 63 6.36 -9.69 -7.30
N GLU A 64 5.28 -9.01 -7.63
CA GLU A 64 5.31 -7.66 -8.19
C GLU A 64 5.16 -6.63 -7.07
N LEU A 65 6.04 -5.65 -7.04
CA LEU A 65 5.91 -4.48 -6.17
C LEU A 65 5.01 -3.45 -6.88
N SER A 66 3.83 -3.24 -6.35
CA SER A 66 2.77 -2.47 -7.00
C SER A 66 2.14 -1.47 -6.03
N THR A 67 1.49 -0.44 -6.57
CA THR A 67 0.68 0.55 -5.85
C THR A 67 -0.82 0.42 -6.16
N THR A 68 -1.24 -0.72 -6.69
CA THR A 68 -2.61 -0.94 -7.18
C THR A 68 -3.61 -1.33 -6.10
N GLY A 69 -3.19 -1.50 -4.87
CA GLY A 69 -4.05 -1.91 -3.75
C GLY A 69 -5.06 -0.85 -3.30
N GLY A 70 -5.88 -1.25 -2.33
CA GLY A 70 -6.77 -0.34 -1.61
C GLY A 70 -6.01 0.57 -0.65
N THR A 71 -6.74 1.42 0.06
CA THR A 71 -6.19 2.21 1.14
C THR A 71 -6.16 1.39 2.43
N SER A 72 -5.06 1.45 3.17
CA SER A 72 -4.88 0.76 4.45
C SER A 72 -4.37 1.71 5.54
N ASP A 73 -4.19 1.18 6.73
CA ASP A 73 -3.56 1.89 7.85
C ASP A 73 -2.05 2.09 7.66
N GLY A 74 -1.45 1.44 6.65
CA GLY A 74 -0.08 1.68 6.22
C GLY A 74 0.22 3.16 5.95
N ARG A 75 -0.77 3.93 5.51
CA ARG A 75 -0.66 5.38 5.30
C ARG A 75 -0.31 6.17 6.56
N PHE A 76 -0.70 5.69 7.74
CA PHE A 76 -0.36 6.33 9.02
C PHE A 76 1.01 5.87 9.52
N ILE A 77 1.34 4.60 9.27
CA ILE A 77 2.64 4.03 9.63
C ILE A 77 3.75 4.64 8.77
N ALA A 78 3.47 4.99 7.54
CA ALA A 78 4.42 5.65 6.64
C ALA A 78 4.89 7.04 7.13
N ASP A 79 4.16 7.69 8.02
CA ASP A 79 4.59 8.95 8.65
C ASP A 79 5.71 8.73 9.70
N ILE A 80 5.88 7.51 10.23
CA ILE A 80 6.85 7.16 11.27
C ILE A 80 7.87 6.08 10.85
N CYS A 81 7.62 5.38 9.74
CA CYS A 81 8.49 4.34 9.20
C CYS A 81 8.82 4.62 7.74
N ALA A 82 10.11 4.54 7.40
CA ALA A 82 10.58 4.76 6.03
C ALA A 82 10.18 3.65 5.05
N GLN A 83 9.88 2.46 5.54
CA GLN A 83 9.48 1.32 4.71
C GLN A 83 8.19 0.71 5.28
N VAL A 84 7.16 0.70 4.48
CA VAL A 84 5.87 0.07 4.78
C VAL A 84 5.47 -0.75 3.57
N VAL A 85 5.21 -2.05 3.77
CA VAL A 85 4.75 -2.95 2.71
C VAL A 85 3.46 -3.62 3.15
N GLU A 86 2.52 -3.66 2.24
CA GLU A 86 1.27 -4.38 2.42
C GLU A 86 1.37 -5.72 1.70
N PHE A 87 1.13 -6.78 2.43
CA PHE A 87 1.13 -8.14 1.91
C PHE A 87 0.10 -8.96 2.68
N GLY A 88 -0.67 -9.77 1.96
CA GLY A 88 -1.72 -10.57 2.56
C GLY A 88 -2.27 -11.63 1.62
N PRO A 89 -3.39 -12.25 1.99
CA PRO A 89 -4.05 -13.26 1.17
C PRO A 89 -4.62 -12.67 -0.11
N VAL A 90 -4.95 -13.54 -1.06
CA VAL A 90 -5.67 -13.17 -2.27
C VAL A 90 -7.03 -12.57 -1.89
N ASN A 91 -7.29 -11.36 -2.36
CA ASN A 91 -8.46 -10.56 -1.99
C ASN A 91 -9.67 -10.74 -2.93
N ALA A 92 -9.86 -11.91 -3.50
CA ALA A 92 -10.91 -12.18 -4.49
C ALA A 92 -12.34 -11.86 -4.00
N THR A 93 -12.56 -11.92 -2.70
CA THR A 93 -13.86 -11.68 -2.07
C THR A 93 -13.92 -10.43 -1.21
N ILE A 94 -12.88 -9.60 -1.23
CA ILE A 94 -12.83 -8.35 -0.44
C ILE A 94 -14.06 -7.47 -0.72
N HIS A 95 -14.67 -6.95 0.35
CA HIS A 95 -15.87 -6.10 0.31
C HIS A 95 -17.12 -6.78 -0.30
N LYS A 96 -17.14 -8.10 -0.42
CA LYS A 96 -18.30 -8.87 -0.88
C LYS A 96 -19.06 -9.49 0.30
N LEU A 97 -20.31 -9.83 0.06
CA LEU A 97 -21.04 -10.72 0.98
C LEU A 97 -20.30 -12.05 1.07
N ASN A 98 -20.17 -12.59 2.29
CA ASN A 98 -19.40 -13.81 2.58
C ASN A 98 -17.92 -13.66 2.23
N GLU A 99 -17.32 -12.51 2.52
CA GLU A 99 -15.87 -12.33 2.44
C GLU A 99 -15.15 -13.46 3.18
N CYS A 100 -14.21 -14.09 2.52
CA CYS A 100 -13.52 -15.26 3.03
C CYS A 100 -12.10 -15.38 2.49
N ILE A 101 -11.30 -16.16 3.18
CA ILE A 101 -9.97 -16.59 2.76
C ILE A 101 -9.95 -18.11 2.65
N ALA A 102 -9.22 -18.64 1.68
CA ALA A 102 -8.99 -20.07 1.55
C ALA A 102 -8.13 -20.59 2.72
N LEU A 103 -8.51 -21.72 3.30
CA LEU A 103 -7.79 -22.28 4.46
C LEU A 103 -6.35 -22.67 4.13
N ASP A 104 -6.08 -23.11 2.92
CA ASP A 104 -4.76 -23.47 2.41
C ASP A 104 -3.81 -22.25 2.24
N ALA A 105 -4.34 -21.03 2.30
CA ALA A 105 -3.54 -19.82 2.29
C ALA A 105 -2.84 -19.52 3.63
N PHE A 106 -3.32 -20.06 4.76
CA PHE A 106 -2.79 -19.71 6.09
C PHE A 106 -1.35 -20.18 6.30
N GLU A 107 -1.05 -21.42 5.94
CA GLU A 107 0.28 -21.98 6.14
C GLU A 107 1.35 -21.24 5.33
N PRO A 108 1.20 -21.03 4.01
CA PRO A 108 2.15 -20.23 3.25
C PRO A 108 2.29 -18.80 3.74
N LEU A 109 1.20 -18.13 4.10
CA LEU A 109 1.26 -16.76 4.64
C LEU A 109 2.05 -16.71 5.94
N SER A 110 1.79 -17.61 6.87
CA SER A 110 2.51 -17.71 8.13
C SER A 110 4.01 -17.95 7.91
N ALA A 111 4.36 -18.84 6.99
CA ALA A 111 5.75 -19.13 6.62
C ALA A 111 6.44 -17.91 6.01
N ILE A 112 5.77 -17.15 5.14
CA ILE A 112 6.31 -15.94 4.51
C ILE A 112 6.56 -14.86 5.57
N TYR A 113 5.60 -14.59 6.45
CA TYR A 113 5.79 -13.59 7.53
C TYR A 113 6.94 -13.97 8.46
N ARG A 114 7.00 -15.22 8.91
CA ARG A 114 8.09 -15.71 9.74
C ARG A 114 9.44 -15.55 9.04
N ARG A 115 9.56 -15.99 7.79
CA ARG A 115 10.80 -15.90 7.02
C ARG A 115 11.22 -14.46 6.75
N THR A 116 10.26 -13.56 6.52
CA THR A 116 10.53 -12.13 6.40
C THR A 116 11.17 -11.58 7.67
N LEU A 117 10.62 -11.91 8.84
CA LEU A 117 11.20 -11.52 10.13
C LEU A 117 12.59 -12.12 10.34
N GLU A 118 12.79 -13.39 10.04
CA GLU A 118 14.09 -14.06 10.10
C GLU A 118 15.11 -13.33 9.21
N ASN A 119 14.76 -13.02 7.97
CA ASN A 119 15.63 -12.31 7.03
C ASN A 119 16.01 -10.89 7.51
N LEU A 120 15.08 -10.20 8.19
CA LEU A 120 15.33 -8.85 8.70
C LEU A 120 16.14 -8.85 10.00
N LEU A 121 15.88 -9.79 10.91
CA LEU A 121 16.44 -9.78 12.26
C LEU A 121 17.75 -10.56 12.37
N THR A 122 17.96 -11.57 11.51
CA THR A 122 19.17 -12.41 11.55
C THR A 122 20.20 -12.03 10.47
N GLY A 123 19.79 -11.27 9.46
CA GLY A 123 20.66 -10.81 8.37
C GLY A 123 21.61 -9.67 8.74
N SER A 124 21.53 -9.12 9.95
CA SER A 124 22.34 -7.98 10.40
C SER A 124 23.78 -8.32 10.79
N ASP A 125 24.16 -9.59 10.78
CA ASP A 125 25.51 -10.04 11.19
C ASP A 125 26.48 -10.33 10.02
N LYS A 126 26.18 -9.78 8.82
CA LYS A 126 27.13 -9.83 7.68
C LYS A 126 27.43 -8.41 7.19
N ALA A 127 28.14 -7.65 7.99
CA ALA A 127 28.92 -6.51 7.55
C ALA A 127 30.41 -6.82 7.69
#